data_87fcd7d28fdc1d27b53596a066ece8fd
#
_entry.id   87fcd7d28fdc1d27b53596a066ece8fd
#
_cell.length_a   1.000
_cell.length_b   1.000
_cell.length_c   1.000
_cell.angle_alpha   90.00
_cell.angle_beta   90.00
_cell.angle_gamma   90.00
#
_symmetry.space_group_name_H-M   'P 1'
#
loop_
_entity.id
_entity.type
_entity.pdbx_description
1 polymer ?
#
loop_
_entity_poly.entity_id
_entity_poly.type
_entity_poly.pdbx_seq_one_letter_code
_entity_poly.pdbx_strand_id
1 'polypeptide(L)'
;MVRTFRAQLSRIGSVSDNKQYFSTSLEKGLKILSLFDAETRRLTQTEISRMLSLNMTSTFRFVNTLVELGYLEKDPRTKELRLGMRSVALSANIIRSSDELRLIKKIVDEVYNQHNITIDVAFAVDDSLMRAYQRQAKETLTYHLPAVARNSFHNTSIGKSYLSTLPDSSLNEIIANIDFVPRTDKTIVDRDELVKEIEKTRARGYAMCVEEYLPGLITIGAPLLNLDIGKGLGGVSFDFSVLQTDAQEMEKKYSDLVMELAHSISQVLKREDNKE
;
A
#
# COMPACT_ATOMS: atom_id res chain seq x y z
N MET A 1 20.53 7.74 1.09
CA MET A 1 19.67 6.56 0.88
C MET A 1 19.84 5.44 1.94
N VAL A 2 21.01 5.17 2.50
CA VAL A 2 21.24 4.07 3.48
C VAL A 2 20.78 4.40 4.93
N ARG A 3 20.70 5.67 5.32
CA ARG A 3 20.29 6.07 6.70
C ARG A 3 18.79 5.96 6.97
N THR A 4 17.94 6.11 5.96
CA THR A 4 16.47 6.09 6.08
C THR A 4 15.93 4.67 6.32
N PHE A 5 16.57 3.67 5.71
CA PHE A 5 16.14 2.25 5.83
C PHE A 5 16.35 1.69 7.25
N ARG A 6 17.32 2.19 8.00
CA ARG A 6 17.63 1.71 9.35
C ARG A 6 16.59 2.11 10.40
N ALA A 7 15.91 3.24 10.20
CA ALA A 7 14.87 3.74 11.10
C ALA A 7 13.51 3.03 10.87
N GLN A 8 13.27 2.52 9.66
CA GLN A 8 11.99 1.93 9.25
C GLN A 8 11.79 0.49 9.72
N LEU A 9 12.85 -0.30 9.85
CA LEU A 9 12.76 -1.69 10.31
C LEU A 9 12.59 -1.84 11.83
N SER A 10 12.77 -0.77 12.60
CA SER A 10 12.60 -0.80 14.06
C SER A 10 11.15 -0.61 14.52
N ARG A 11 10.20 -0.33 13.62
CA ARG A 11 8.80 0.03 13.93
C ARG A 11 7.75 -0.91 13.32
N ILE A 12 8.08 -2.17 13.07
CA ILE A 12 7.05 -3.17 12.81
C ILE A 12 6.30 -3.39 14.13
N GLY A 13 5.15 -2.76 14.24
CA GLY A 13 4.15 -2.88 15.29
C GLY A 13 4.68 -2.81 16.72
N SER A 14 4.00 -2.13 17.62
CA SER A 14 4.17 -2.29 19.06
C SER A 14 3.87 -3.76 19.41
N VAL A 15 4.88 -4.62 19.25
CA VAL A 15 4.84 -5.98 19.79
C VAL A 15 4.67 -5.83 21.28
N SER A 16 3.51 -6.23 21.79
CA SER A 16 3.22 -6.33 23.22
C SER A 16 4.42 -6.92 23.94
N ASP A 17 4.59 -6.59 25.22
CA ASP A 17 5.70 -6.96 26.13
C ASP A 17 6.06 -8.45 26.23
N ASN A 18 5.47 -9.33 25.42
CA ASN A 18 5.70 -10.77 25.42
C ASN A 18 6.84 -11.20 24.48
N LYS A 19 8.03 -10.58 24.63
CA LYS A 19 9.26 -10.94 23.91
C LYS A 19 9.73 -12.39 24.13
N GLN A 20 9.20 -13.08 25.12
CA GLN A 20 9.61 -14.45 25.47
C GLN A 20 9.31 -15.47 24.38
N TYR A 21 8.27 -15.25 23.56
CA TYR A 21 7.87 -16.17 22.49
C TYR A 21 8.16 -15.64 21.09
N PHE A 22 8.84 -14.50 20.95
CA PHE A 22 9.16 -13.91 19.65
C PHE A 22 10.36 -14.59 18.99
N SER A 23 10.14 -15.18 17.80
CA SER A 23 11.20 -15.82 17.03
C SER A 23 11.93 -14.83 16.13
N THR A 24 13.06 -14.33 16.55
CA THR A 24 13.92 -13.44 15.76
C THR A 24 14.44 -14.09 14.47
N SER A 25 14.53 -15.41 14.41
CA SER A 25 14.91 -16.13 13.19
C SER A 25 13.80 -16.10 12.15
N LEU A 26 12.54 -16.30 12.56
CA LEU A 26 11.38 -16.21 11.69
C LEU A 26 11.21 -14.77 11.18
N GLU A 27 11.31 -13.78 12.06
CA GLU A 27 11.29 -12.36 11.69
C GLU A 27 12.29 -12.03 10.59
N LYS A 28 13.54 -12.47 10.72
CA LYS A 28 14.59 -12.25 9.72
C LYS A 28 14.25 -12.92 8.39
N GLY A 29 13.72 -14.12 8.41
CA GLY A 29 13.26 -14.83 7.21
C GLY A 29 12.14 -14.07 6.48
N LEU A 30 11.14 -13.60 7.21
CA LEU A 30 10.04 -12.80 6.65
C LEU A 30 10.53 -11.46 6.12
N LYS A 31 11.42 -10.76 6.84
CA LYS A 31 12.05 -9.51 6.38
C LYS A 31 12.83 -9.70 5.07
N ILE A 32 13.47 -10.85 4.85
CA ILE A 32 14.14 -11.14 3.57
C ILE A 32 13.10 -11.22 2.44
N LEU A 33 11.99 -11.92 2.62
CA LEU A 33 10.93 -12.00 1.59
C LEU A 33 10.32 -10.64 1.30
N SER A 34 10.17 -9.78 2.29
CA SER A 34 9.62 -8.42 2.16
C SER A 34 10.54 -7.43 1.45
N LEU A 35 11.78 -7.78 1.13
CA LEU A 35 12.67 -6.93 0.31
C LEU A 35 12.33 -6.95 -1.19
N PHE A 36 11.59 -7.97 -1.62
CA PHE A 36 11.26 -8.14 -3.04
C PHE A 36 9.92 -7.47 -3.35
N ASP A 37 9.94 -6.58 -4.33
CA ASP A 37 8.77 -5.87 -4.83
C ASP A 37 8.85 -5.69 -6.36
N ALA A 38 7.99 -4.85 -6.93
CA ALA A 38 7.97 -4.58 -8.36
C ALA A 38 9.24 -3.88 -8.88
N GLU A 39 9.90 -3.09 -8.02
CA GLU A 39 11.13 -2.35 -8.34
C GLU A 39 12.37 -3.20 -8.03
N THR A 40 12.32 -3.98 -6.95
CA THR A 40 13.42 -4.82 -6.44
C THR A 40 13.12 -6.29 -6.72
N ARG A 41 13.11 -6.67 -7.99
CA ARG A 41 12.75 -8.04 -8.41
C ARG A 41 13.86 -9.06 -8.16
N ARG A 42 15.10 -8.63 -8.05
CA ARG A 42 16.29 -9.48 -7.89
C ARG A 42 17.25 -8.84 -6.90
N LEU A 43 17.83 -9.66 -6.04
CA LEU A 43 18.83 -9.26 -5.05
C LEU A 43 19.89 -10.35 -4.91
N THR A 44 21.14 -9.94 -4.69
CA THR A 44 22.21 -10.81 -4.23
C THR A 44 22.16 -10.99 -2.71
N GLN A 45 22.78 -12.03 -2.18
CA GLN A 45 22.91 -12.23 -0.73
C GLN A 45 23.62 -11.07 -0.03
N THR A 46 24.59 -10.45 -0.72
CA THR A 46 25.33 -9.30 -0.19
C THR A 46 24.43 -8.07 -0.05
N GLU A 47 23.56 -7.81 -1.02
CA GLU A 47 22.59 -6.72 -0.95
C GLU A 47 21.59 -6.95 0.17
N ILE A 48 21.03 -8.15 0.30
CA ILE A 48 20.13 -8.54 1.40
C ILE A 48 20.81 -8.30 2.77
N SER A 49 22.06 -8.78 2.92
CA SER A 49 22.85 -8.58 4.15
C SER A 49 23.00 -7.10 4.50
N ARG A 50 23.32 -6.28 3.50
CA ARG A 50 23.48 -4.82 3.65
C ARG A 50 22.16 -4.13 3.99
N MET A 51 21.09 -4.44 3.26
CA MET A 51 19.76 -3.82 3.43
C MET A 51 19.18 -4.10 4.81
N LEU A 52 19.31 -5.33 5.30
CA LEU A 52 18.78 -5.74 6.61
C LEU A 52 19.78 -5.60 7.76
N SER A 53 20.99 -5.13 7.50
CA SER A 53 22.08 -5.05 8.50
C SER A 53 22.33 -6.40 9.21
N LEU A 54 22.21 -7.50 8.48
CA LEU A 54 22.50 -8.85 8.96
C LEU A 54 23.94 -9.22 8.64
N ASN A 55 24.57 -10.08 9.47
CA ASN A 55 25.84 -10.65 9.09
C ASN A 55 25.68 -11.69 7.95
N MET A 56 26.73 -11.86 7.14
CA MET A 56 26.71 -12.73 5.97
C MET A 56 26.35 -14.19 6.28
N THR A 57 26.83 -14.72 7.41
CA THR A 57 26.57 -16.11 7.82
C THR A 57 25.09 -16.33 8.11
N SER A 58 24.44 -15.40 8.82
CA SER A 58 23.00 -15.46 9.10
C SER A 58 22.21 -15.29 7.81
N THR A 59 22.56 -14.33 6.96
CA THR A 59 21.92 -14.11 5.67
C THR A 59 21.99 -15.36 4.80
N PHE A 60 23.16 -16.00 4.71
CA PHE A 60 23.36 -17.24 3.98
C PHE A 60 22.42 -18.34 4.45
N ARG A 61 22.31 -18.56 5.78
CA ARG A 61 21.45 -19.59 6.36
C ARG A 61 19.99 -19.34 6.05
N PHE A 62 19.48 -18.13 6.25
CA PHE A 62 18.08 -17.79 5.98
C PHE A 62 17.75 -17.89 4.50
N VAL A 63 18.62 -17.34 3.63
CA VAL A 63 18.42 -17.41 2.18
C VAL A 63 18.40 -18.83 1.68
N ASN A 64 19.35 -19.68 2.11
CA ASN A 64 19.37 -21.09 1.70
C ASN A 64 18.12 -21.85 2.19
N THR A 65 17.66 -21.58 3.41
CA THR A 65 16.41 -22.17 3.90
C THR A 65 15.22 -21.74 3.01
N LEU A 66 15.12 -20.47 2.66
CA LEU A 66 14.04 -19.97 1.80
C LEU A 66 14.13 -20.52 0.37
N VAL A 67 15.34 -20.74 -0.15
CA VAL A 67 15.56 -21.38 -1.46
C VAL A 67 15.17 -22.87 -1.39
N GLU A 68 15.62 -23.59 -0.38
CA GLU A 68 15.29 -25.02 -0.18
C GLU A 68 13.78 -25.24 -0.03
N LEU A 69 13.11 -24.33 0.69
CA LEU A 69 11.65 -24.33 0.84
C LEU A 69 10.91 -23.83 -0.44
N GLY A 70 11.61 -23.31 -1.45
CA GLY A 70 11.02 -22.80 -2.68
C GLY A 70 10.33 -21.43 -2.58
N TYR A 71 10.52 -20.69 -1.47
CA TYR A 71 10.07 -19.29 -1.33
C TYR A 71 10.97 -18.30 -2.08
N LEU A 72 12.26 -18.65 -2.22
CA LEU A 72 13.19 -17.96 -3.10
C LEU A 72 13.72 -18.93 -4.16
N GLU A 73 14.08 -18.39 -5.31
CA GLU A 73 14.84 -19.06 -6.36
C GLU A 73 16.16 -18.36 -6.53
N LYS A 74 17.24 -19.14 -6.69
CA LYS A 74 18.58 -18.62 -6.93
C LYS A 74 19.04 -18.97 -8.33
N ASP A 75 19.39 -17.95 -9.11
CA ASP A 75 20.00 -18.16 -10.41
C ASP A 75 21.41 -18.79 -10.24
N PRO A 76 21.70 -19.96 -10.85
CA PRO A 76 22.96 -20.65 -10.66
C PRO A 76 24.15 -19.88 -11.26
N ARG A 77 23.92 -19.03 -12.27
CA ARG A 77 24.97 -18.29 -12.98
C ARG A 77 25.24 -16.93 -12.33
N THR A 78 24.18 -16.12 -12.12
CA THR A 78 24.32 -14.75 -11.59
C THR A 78 24.35 -14.72 -10.07
N LYS A 79 23.90 -15.80 -9.39
CA LYS A 79 23.72 -15.90 -7.93
C LYS A 79 22.65 -14.95 -7.38
N GLU A 80 21.90 -14.28 -8.26
CA GLU A 80 20.75 -13.46 -7.89
C GLU A 80 19.60 -14.33 -7.36
N LEU A 81 18.85 -13.74 -6.46
CA LEU A 81 17.67 -14.32 -5.82
C LEU A 81 16.42 -13.60 -6.31
N ARG A 82 15.33 -14.33 -6.46
CA ARG A 82 13.99 -13.81 -6.75
C ARG A 82 12.96 -14.58 -5.94
N LEU A 83 11.73 -14.06 -5.87
CA LEU A 83 10.62 -14.80 -5.26
C LEU A 83 10.35 -16.10 -6.04
N GLY A 84 10.24 -17.20 -5.32
CA GLY A 84 9.96 -18.52 -5.85
C GLY A 84 8.46 -18.84 -5.89
N MET A 85 8.10 -19.95 -6.55
CA MET A 85 6.70 -20.37 -6.74
C MET A 85 5.93 -20.61 -5.44
N ARG A 86 6.60 -20.96 -4.35
CA ARG A 86 5.96 -21.10 -3.03
C ARG A 86 5.42 -19.78 -2.49
N SER A 87 6.10 -18.66 -2.76
CA SER A 87 5.62 -17.31 -2.42
C SER A 87 4.35 -16.96 -3.21
N VAL A 88 4.31 -17.31 -4.50
CA VAL A 88 3.11 -17.13 -5.34
C VAL A 88 1.94 -17.97 -4.82
N ALA A 89 2.19 -19.24 -4.50
CA ALA A 89 1.16 -20.13 -3.97
C ALA A 89 0.62 -19.65 -2.61
N LEU A 90 1.49 -19.17 -1.72
CA LEU A 90 1.10 -18.61 -0.44
C LEU A 90 0.20 -17.38 -0.63
N SER A 91 0.59 -16.45 -1.50
CA SER A 91 -0.21 -15.26 -1.83
C SER A 91 -1.60 -15.64 -2.37
N ALA A 92 -1.66 -16.60 -3.31
CA ALA A 92 -2.93 -17.07 -3.85
C ALA A 92 -3.82 -17.75 -2.79
N ASN A 93 -3.24 -18.45 -1.82
CA ASN A 93 -3.98 -19.06 -0.72
C ASN A 93 -4.53 -18.01 0.25
N ILE A 94 -3.75 -17.00 0.60
CA ILE A 94 -4.18 -15.88 1.44
C ILE A 94 -5.39 -15.18 0.80
N ILE A 95 -5.32 -14.82 -0.49
CA ILE A 95 -6.42 -14.17 -1.21
C ILE A 95 -7.67 -15.07 -1.23
N ARG A 96 -7.51 -16.38 -1.46
CA ARG A 96 -8.66 -17.31 -1.52
C ARG A 96 -9.28 -17.61 -0.15
N SER A 97 -8.51 -17.55 0.92
CA SER A 97 -9.00 -17.82 2.27
C SER A 97 -9.61 -16.60 2.96
N SER A 98 -9.41 -15.40 2.42
CA SER A 98 -10.03 -14.19 2.95
C SER A 98 -11.40 -13.96 2.30
N ASP A 99 -12.44 -14.08 3.13
CA ASP A 99 -13.81 -13.75 2.73
C ASP A 99 -13.95 -12.27 2.40
N GLU A 100 -13.25 -11.40 3.14
CA GLU A 100 -13.24 -9.94 2.94
C GLU A 100 -12.68 -9.58 1.57
N LEU A 101 -11.50 -10.11 1.21
CA LEU A 101 -10.89 -9.83 -0.10
C LEU A 101 -11.75 -10.34 -1.25
N ARG A 102 -12.44 -11.47 -1.07
CA ARG A 102 -13.38 -11.99 -2.07
C ARG A 102 -14.59 -11.07 -2.25
N LEU A 103 -15.13 -10.53 -1.16
CA LEU A 103 -16.25 -9.60 -1.21
C LEU A 103 -15.83 -8.24 -1.77
N ILE A 104 -14.66 -7.71 -1.36
CA ILE A 104 -14.07 -6.49 -1.94
C ILE A 104 -13.94 -6.64 -3.46
N LYS A 105 -13.36 -7.77 -3.90
CA LYS A 105 -13.24 -8.07 -5.33
C LYS A 105 -14.58 -7.99 -6.05
N LYS A 106 -15.63 -8.61 -5.50
CA LYS A 106 -16.97 -8.62 -6.10
C LYS A 106 -17.53 -7.20 -6.22
N ILE A 107 -17.48 -6.42 -5.15
CA ILE A 107 -17.98 -5.03 -5.10
C ILE A 107 -17.24 -4.15 -6.13
N VAL A 108 -15.91 -4.25 -6.19
CA VAL A 108 -15.08 -3.48 -7.13
C VAL A 108 -15.37 -3.93 -8.59
N ASP A 109 -15.51 -5.24 -8.84
CA ASP A 109 -15.81 -5.76 -10.18
C ASP A 109 -17.19 -5.29 -10.68
N GLU A 110 -18.17 -5.12 -9.81
CA GLU A 110 -19.49 -4.58 -10.15
C GLU A 110 -19.39 -3.13 -10.64
N VAL A 111 -18.72 -2.25 -9.91
CA VAL A 111 -18.48 -0.85 -10.31
C VAL A 111 -17.65 -0.78 -11.59
N TYR A 112 -16.59 -1.58 -11.69
CA TYR A 112 -15.77 -1.66 -12.90
C TYR A 112 -16.58 -2.06 -14.15
N ASN A 113 -17.43 -3.07 -14.04
CA ASN A 113 -18.24 -3.55 -15.18
C ASN A 113 -19.26 -2.50 -15.65
N GLN A 114 -19.74 -1.64 -14.76
CA GLN A 114 -20.68 -0.57 -15.08
C GLN A 114 -20.01 0.66 -15.71
N HIS A 115 -18.81 1.00 -15.24
CA HIS A 115 -18.19 2.29 -15.55
C HIS A 115 -16.89 2.20 -16.34
N ASN A 116 -16.27 1.02 -16.44
CA ASN A 116 -14.94 0.81 -17.07
C ASN A 116 -13.88 1.79 -16.59
N ILE A 117 -13.73 1.94 -15.28
CA ILE A 117 -12.76 2.84 -14.61
C ILE A 117 -11.64 2.02 -14.01
N THR A 118 -10.42 2.55 -13.98
CA THR A 118 -9.35 1.97 -13.16
C THR A 118 -9.64 2.21 -11.69
N ILE A 119 -9.68 1.14 -10.90
CA ILE A 119 -10.00 1.16 -9.47
C ILE A 119 -8.88 0.49 -8.70
N ASP A 120 -8.33 1.17 -7.71
CA ASP A 120 -7.34 0.63 -6.77
C ASP A 120 -7.91 0.61 -5.36
N VAL A 121 -7.71 -0.50 -4.65
CA VAL A 121 -8.01 -0.65 -3.22
C VAL A 121 -6.71 -0.94 -2.50
N ALA A 122 -6.35 -0.12 -1.52
CA ALA A 122 -5.14 -0.30 -0.73
C ALA A 122 -5.38 -0.08 0.76
N PHE A 123 -4.65 -0.83 1.58
CA PHE A 123 -4.61 -0.68 3.03
C PHE A 123 -3.35 0.06 3.46
N ALA A 124 -3.48 0.88 4.50
CA ALA A 124 -2.37 1.53 5.16
C ALA A 124 -1.73 0.56 6.15
N VAL A 125 -0.47 0.23 5.93
CA VAL A 125 0.33 -0.65 6.80
C VAL A 125 1.68 0.03 7.05
N ASP A 126 1.96 0.36 8.30
CA ASP A 126 3.13 1.13 8.71
C ASP A 126 3.24 2.46 7.93
N ASP A 127 4.31 2.64 7.14
CA ASP A 127 4.57 3.81 6.28
C ASP A 127 4.15 3.62 4.82
N SER A 128 3.38 2.58 4.53
CA SER A 128 3.13 2.12 3.17
C SER A 128 1.65 1.96 2.88
N LEU A 129 1.29 2.16 1.61
CA LEU A 129 0.01 1.73 1.06
C LEU A 129 0.21 0.39 0.36
N MET A 130 -0.45 -0.65 0.84
CA MET A 130 -0.41 -2.00 0.28
C MET A 130 -1.66 -2.26 -0.53
N ARG A 131 -1.52 -2.45 -1.85
CA ARG A 131 -2.63 -2.74 -2.73
C ARG A 131 -3.21 -4.13 -2.43
N ALA A 132 -4.50 -4.17 -2.10
CA ALA A 132 -5.25 -5.40 -1.90
C ALA A 132 -5.91 -5.89 -3.19
N TYR A 133 -6.42 -4.96 -4.00
CA TYR A 133 -7.08 -5.29 -5.27
C TYR A 133 -6.98 -4.14 -6.26
N GLN A 134 -6.96 -4.48 -7.56
CA GLN A 134 -6.97 -3.53 -8.66
C GLN A 134 -7.81 -4.05 -9.83
N ARG A 135 -8.55 -3.15 -10.47
CA ARG A 135 -9.12 -3.32 -11.80
C ARG A 135 -8.63 -2.22 -12.71
N GLN A 136 -8.15 -2.58 -13.89
CA GLN A 136 -7.68 -1.62 -14.89
C GLN A 136 -8.74 -1.45 -15.97
N ALA A 137 -9.07 -0.20 -16.30
CA ALA A 137 -9.96 0.13 -17.39
C ALA A 137 -9.40 -0.40 -18.72
N LYS A 138 -10.29 -0.83 -19.61
CA LYS A 138 -9.92 -1.28 -20.95
C LYS A 138 -9.70 -0.08 -21.87
N GLU A 139 -8.73 -0.22 -22.79
CA GLU A 139 -8.50 0.76 -23.87
C GLU A 139 -8.15 2.18 -23.37
N THR A 140 -7.56 2.28 -22.17
CA THR A 140 -7.13 3.54 -21.58
C THR A 140 -5.62 3.55 -21.38
N LEU A 141 -5.04 4.74 -21.22
CA LEU A 141 -3.67 4.86 -20.73
C LEU A 141 -3.58 4.24 -19.34
N THR A 142 -2.74 3.22 -19.20
CA THR A 142 -2.56 2.50 -17.95
C THR A 142 -1.29 2.98 -17.26
N TYR A 143 -1.44 3.46 -16.04
CA TYR A 143 -0.31 3.73 -15.17
C TYR A 143 0.04 2.48 -14.36
N HIS A 144 1.30 2.05 -14.45
CA HIS A 144 1.79 0.94 -13.65
C HIS A 144 2.23 1.47 -12.28
N LEU A 145 1.32 1.40 -11.31
CA LEU A 145 1.62 1.73 -9.92
C LEU A 145 2.17 0.50 -9.19
N PRO A 146 3.14 0.66 -8.27
CA PRO A 146 3.65 -0.47 -7.50
C PRO A 146 2.57 -1.07 -6.59
N ALA A 147 2.66 -2.38 -6.31
CA ALA A 147 1.75 -3.04 -5.39
C ALA A 147 1.92 -2.54 -3.93
N VAL A 148 3.08 -2.02 -3.60
CA VAL A 148 3.40 -1.36 -2.33
C VAL A 148 3.96 0.02 -2.60
N ALA A 149 3.22 1.06 -2.23
CA ALA A 149 3.63 2.45 -2.36
C ALA A 149 4.13 2.96 -1.01
N ARG A 150 5.45 2.91 -0.82
CA ARG A 150 6.10 3.42 0.40
C ARG A 150 6.14 4.94 0.39
N ASN A 151 6.00 5.52 1.58
CA ASN A 151 6.08 6.98 1.79
C ASN A 151 5.21 7.79 0.80
N SER A 152 4.01 7.26 0.51
CA SER A 152 3.10 7.82 -0.51
C SER A 152 1.77 8.31 0.05
N PHE A 153 1.72 8.58 1.36
CA PHE A 153 0.51 9.11 1.99
C PHE A 153 0.20 10.55 1.55
N HIS A 154 1.23 11.37 1.28
CA HIS A 154 1.08 12.79 0.96
C HIS A 154 0.73 13.06 -0.52
N ASN A 155 1.07 12.15 -1.43
CA ASN A 155 1.03 12.36 -2.87
C ASN A 155 0.06 11.42 -3.63
N THR A 156 -0.78 10.66 -2.91
CA THR A 156 -1.82 9.80 -3.47
C THR A 156 -3.19 10.10 -2.87
N SER A 157 -4.26 9.96 -3.65
CA SER A 157 -5.63 10.18 -3.15
C SER A 157 -6.01 9.16 -2.07
N ILE A 158 -5.57 7.89 -2.19
CA ILE A 158 -5.73 6.88 -1.13
C ILE A 158 -5.03 7.32 0.16
N GLY A 159 -3.78 7.80 0.05
CA GLY A 159 -3.00 8.23 1.21
C GLY A 159 -3.63 9.43 1.92
N LYS A 160 -4.00 10.46 1.17
CA LYS A 160 -4.68 11.64 1.72
C LYS A 160 -6.03 11.29 2.34
N SER A 161 -6.80 10.39 1.70
CA SER A 161 -8.06 9.88 2.27
C SER A 161 -7.84 9.14 3.58
N TYR A 162 -6.82 8.27 3.66
CA TYR A 162 -6.46 7.62 4.91
C TYR A 162 -6.04 8.64 5.99
N LEU A 163 -5.15 9.58 5.67
CA LEU A 163 -4.72 10.62 6.61
C LEU A 163 -5.88 11.45 7.15
N SER A 164 -6.92 11.69 6.35
CA SER A 164 -8.10 12.45 6.76
C SER A 164 -8.93 11.78 7.86
N THR A 165 -8.77 10.46 8.05
CA THR A 165 -9.49 9.68 9.08
C THR A 165 -8.80 9.70 10.44
N LEU A 166 -7.55 10.17 10.50
CA LEU A 166 -6.75 10.09 11.71
C LEU A 166 -7.07 11.24 12.68
N PRO A 167 -7.04 10.99 13.99
CA PRO A 167 -7.00 12.06 14.98
C PRO A 167 -5.79 12.98 14.77
N ASP A 168 -5.89 14.24 15.10
CA ASP A 168 -4.82 15.23 14.85
C ASP A 168 -3.47 14.86 15.47
N SER A 169 -3.47 14.22 16.65
CA SER A 169 -2.24 13.73 17.28
C SER A 169 -1.52 12.70 16.42
N SER A 170 -2.25 11.70 15.90
CA SER A 170 -1.70 10.66 15.03
C SER A 170 -1.34 11.21 13.64
N LEU A 171 -2.16 12.12 13.10
CA LEU A 171 -1.87 12.80 11.84
C LEU A 171 -0.55 13.56 11.93
N ASN A 172 -0.35 14.36 12.98
CA ASN A 172 0.88 15.13 13.19
C ASN A 172 2.11 14.22 13.35
N GLU A 173 1.98 13.08 14.04
CA GLU A 173 3.06 12.10 14.16
C GLU A 173 3.45 11.51 12.80
N ILE A 174 2.47 11.12 11.99
CA ILE A 174 2.75 10.56 10.66
C ILE A 174 3.36 11.64 9.75
N ILE A 175 2.79 12.84 9.70
CA ILE A 175 3.32 13.94 8.87
C ILE A 175 4.75 14.30 9.27
N ALA A 176 5.09 14.24 10.57
CA ALA A 176 6.44 14.50 11.05
C ALA A 176 7.48 13.50 10.51
N ASN A 177 7.03 12.29 10.14
CA ASN A 177 7.89 11.21 9.66
C ASN A 177 7.79 11.01 8.12
N ILE A 178 6.95 11.76 7.41
CA ILE A 178 6.91 11.73 5.95
C ILE A 178 8.22 12.32 5.39
N ASP A 179 8.83 11.59 4.47
CA ASP A 179 9.89 12.10 3.62
C ASP A 179 9.22 12.72 2.38
N PHE A 180 9.11 14.05 2.36
CA PHE A 180 8.44 14.83 1.30
C PHE A 180 9.27 14.84 0.02
N VAL A 181 9.43 13.68 -0.62
CA VAL A 181 10.12 13.55 -1.91
C VAL A 181 9.20 13.98 -3.05
N PRO A 182 9.55 15.03 -3.82
CA PRO A 182 8.77 15.41 -4.99
C PRO A 182 8.86 14.32 -6.06
N ARG A 183 7.72 13.86 -6.55
CA ARG A 183 7.63 12.94 -7.70
C ARG A 183 7.36 13.70 -9.00
N THR A 184 6.68 14.83 -8.87
CA THR A 184 6.38 15.76 -9.95
C THR A 184 6.48 17.18 -9.42
N ASP A 185 6.37 18.17 -10.30
CA ASP A 185 6.31 19.59 -9.92
C ASP A 185 5.03 19.95 -9.17
N LYS A 186 4.02 19.07 -9.17
CA LYS A 186 2.72 19.28 -8.49
C LYS A 186 2.62 18.51 -7.17
N THR A 187 3.63 17.71 -6.81
CA THR A 187 3.65 17.01 -5.53
C THR A 187 3.63 18.00 -4.37
N ILE A 188 2.70 17.84 -3.43
CA ILE A 188 2.72 18.61 -2.17
C ILE A 188 3.94 18.16 -1.37
N VAL A 189 4.86 19.10 -1.12
CA VAL A 189 6.11 18.86 -0.36
C VAL A 189 6.20 19.70 0.90
N ASP A 190 5.19 20.54 1.15
CA ASP A 190 5.07 21.37 2.34
C ASP A 190 4.08 20.77 3.34
N ARG A 191 4.46 20.77 4.62
CA ARG A 191 3.66 20.18 5.70
C ARG A 191 2.34 20.91 5.90
N ASP A 192 2.35 22.25 5.92
CA ASP A 192 1.16 23.05 6.20
C ASP A 192 0.19 23.00 5.01
N GLU A 193 0.71 22.87 3.80
CA GLU A 193 -0.08 22.64 2.60
C GLU A 193 -0.76 21.27 2.64
N LEU A 194 -0.04 20.22 3.07
CA LEU A 194 -0.65 18.89 3.25
C LEU A 194 -1.75 18.92 4.30
N VAL A 195 -1.54 19.57 5.45
CA VAL A 195 -2.57 19.68 6.50
C VAL A 195 -3.82 20.35 5.96
N LYS A 196 -3.69 21.46 5.23
CA LYS A 196 -4.84 22.12 4.59
C LYS A 196 -5.57 21.23 3.61
N GLU A 197 -4.84 20.41 2.83
CA GLU A 197 -5.46 19.47 1.90
C GLU A 197 -6.18 18.34 2.63
N ILE A 198 -5.63 17.88 3.76
CA ILE A 198 -6.29 16.88 4.62
C ILE A 198 -7.58 17.45 5.24
N GLU A 199 -7.58 18.70 5.69
CA GLU A 199 -8.78 19.37 6.19
C GLU A 199 -9.87 19.48 5.12
N LYS A 200 -9.51 19.85 3.88
CA LYS A 200 -10.45 19.85 2.75
C LYS A 200 -10.98 18.43 2.49
N THR A 201 -10.11 17.42 2.54
CA THR A 201 -10.49 16.02 2.35
C THR A 201 -11.48 15.57 3.42
N ARG A 202 -11.27 15.93 4.69
CA ARG A 202 -12.23 15.68 5.79
C ARG A 202 -13.59 16.32 5.53
N ALA A 203 -13.60 17.56 5.06
CA ALA A 203 -14.84 18.30 4.84
C ALA A 203 -15.68 17.74 3.69
N ARG A 204 -15.04 17.29 2.60
CA ARG A 204 -15.75 16.79 1.40
C ARG A 204 -15.93 15.27 1.36
N GLY A 205 -15.17 14.51 2.18
CA GLY A 205 -15.25 13.04 2.27
C GLY A 205 -14.39 12.26 1.26
N TYR A 206 -13.65 12.95 0.39
CA TYR A 206 -12.76 12.34 -0.60
C TYR A 206 -11.52 13.23 -0.84
N ALA A 207 -10.45 12.62 -1.31
CA ALA A 207 -9.22 13.30 -1.71
C ALA A 207 -9.09 13.32 -3.23
N MET A 208 -8.46 14.37 -3.76
CA MET A 208 -8.05 14.45 -5.16
C MET A 208 -6.55 14.64 -5.25
N CYS A 209 -5.94 14.02 -6.27
CA CYS A 209 -4.57 14.28 -6.66
C CYS A 209 -4.52 14.52 -8.18
N VAL A 210 -3.97 15.65 -8.58
CA VAL A 210 -3.82 16.01 -9.99
C VAL A 210 -2.34 16.04 -10.31
N GLU A 211 -1.87 14.96 -10.94
CA GLU A 211 -0.47 14.79 -11.36
C GLU A 211 0.56 14.87 -10.20
N GLU A 212 0.17 14.61 -8.97
CA GLU A 212 1.09 14.66 -7.83
C GLU A 212 1.98 13.42 -7.71
N TYR A 213 1.46 12.24 -8.09
CA TYR A 213 2.19 10.97 -8.02
C TYR A 213 2.95 10.67 -9.33
N LEU A 214 2.29 10.87 -10.47
CA LEU A 214 2.84 10.73 -11.83
C LEU A 214 2.29 11.83 -12.73
N PRO A 215 3.10 12.37 -13.66
CA PRO A 215 2.61 13.29 -14.67
C PRO A 215 1.48 12.66 -15.49
N GLY A 216 0.44 13.44 -15.74
CA GLY A 216 -0.72 13.01 -16.51
C GLY A 216 -1.74 12.15 -15.75
N LEU A 217 -1.50 11.77 -14.50
CA LEU A 217 -2.41 10.99 -13.68
C LEU A 217 -3.32 11.90 -12.82
N ILE A 218 -4.63 11.71 -12.92
CA ILE A 218 -5.62 12.31 -12.01
C ILE A 218 -6.26 11.19 -11.21
N THR A 219 -6.35 11.35 -9.89
CA THR A 219 -7.00 10.35 -9.03
C THR A 219 -7.96 11.02 -8.05
N ILE A 220 -9.10 10.33 -7.80
CA ILE A 220 -10.02 10.66 -6.73
C ILE A 220 -10.13 9.44 -5.81
N GLY A 221 -10.09 9.64 -4.50
CA GLY A 221 -10.10 8.53 -3.55
C GLY A 221 -10.91 8.83 -2.31
N ALA A 222 -11.49 7.79 -1.71
CA ALA A 222 -12.24 7.87 -0.47
C ALA A 222 -11.70 6.87 0.58
N PRO A 223 -11.82 7.19 1.88
CA PRO A 223 -11.24 6.38 2.94
C PRO A 223 -12.01 5.08 3.17
N LEU A 224 -11.28 4.02 3.47
CA LEU A 224 -11.83 2.78 4.01
C LEU A 224 -11.75 2.79 5.54
N LEU A 225 -12.85 2.44 6.18
CA LEU A 225 -13.01 2.51 7.62
C LEU A 225 -13.37 1.16 8.22
N ASN A 226 -12.86 0.86 9.39
CA ASN A 226 -13.54 -0.04 10.30
C ASN A 226 -14.71 0.74 10.93
N LEU A 227 -15.93 0.45 10.48
CA LEU A 227 -17.12 1.24 10.87
C LEU A 227 -17.53 1.05 12.34
N ASP A 228 -17.06 -0.02 13.01
CA ASP A 228 -17.41 -0.28 14.41
C ASP A 228 -16.65 0.65 15.36
N ILE A 229 -15.42 0.99 15.02
CA ILE A 229 -14.54 1.84 15.84
C ILE A 229 -14.13 3.15 15.15
N GLY A 230 -14.62 3.40 13.93
CA GLY A 230 -14.31 4.61 13.16
C GLY A 230 -12.84 4.74 12.74
N LYS A 231 -12.08 3.63 12.77
CA LYS A 231 -10.64 3.64 12.46
C LYS A 231 -10.42 3.56 10.95
N GLY A 232 -9.55 4.45 10.42
CA GLY A 232 -9.08 4.38 9.05
C GLY A 232 -8.23 3.14 8.79
N LEU A 233 -8.49 2.45 7.69
CA LEU A 233 -7.78 1.24 7.28
C LEU A 233 -6.97 1.44 5.98
N GLY A 234 -7.29 2.46 5.18
CA GLY A 234 -6.70 2.72 3.89
C GLY A 234 -7.64 3.52 3.00
N GLY A 235 -7.73 3.20 1.72
CA GLY A 235 -8.63 3.88 0.79
C GLY A 235 -8.88 3.09 -0.49
N VAL A 236 -9.85 3.60 -1.25
CA VAL A 236 -10.13 3.20 -2.64
C VAL A 236 -9.98 4.41 -3.53
N SER A 237 -9.45 4.24 -4.74
CA SER A 237 -9.35 5.32 -5.73
C SER A 237 -9.86 4.93 -7.10
N PHE A 238 -10.26 5.96 -7.86
CA PHE A 238 -10.44 5.91 -9.31
C PHE A 238 -9.31 6.69 -9.97
N ASP A 239 -8.71 6.11 -11.00
CA ASP A 239 -7.56 6.67 -11.68
C ASP A 239 -7.90 6.99 -13.14
N PHE A 240 -7.52 8.18 -13.58
CA PHE A 240 -7.76 8.70 -14.93
C PHE A 240 -6.50 9.36 -15.49
N SER A 241 -6.45 9.46 -16.82
CA SER A 241 -5.47 10.29 -17.50
C SER A 241 -6.02 11.69 -17.75
N VAL A 242 -5.16 12.72 -17.67
CA VAL A 242 -5.49 14.09 -18.12
C VAL A 242 -5.91 14.15 -19.59
N LEU A 243 -5.63 13.12 -20.39
CA LEU A 243 -6.09 13.01 -21.77
C LEU A 243 -7.53 12.50 -21.90
N GLN A 244 -8.10 11.96 -20.83
CA GLN A 244 -9.45 11.39 -20.80
C GLN A 244 -10.47 12.37 -20.21
N THR A 245 -10.05 13.14 -19.20
CA THR A 245 -10.92 14.02 -18.43
C THR A 245 -10.08 15.10 -17.73
N ASP A 246 -10.71 16.19 -17.33
CA ASP A 246 -10.12 17.15 -16.40
C ASP A 246 -10.57 16.88 -14.95
N ALA A 247 -9.91 17.55 -14.01
CA ALA A 247 -10.14 17.34 -12.59
C ALA A 247 -11.57 17.75 -12.16
N GLN A 248 -12.15 18.79 -12.74
CA GLN A 248 -13.49 19.30 -12.38
C GLN A 248 -14.58 18.35 -12.89
N GLU A 249 -14.45 17.88 -14.13
CA GLU A 249 -15.37 16.91 -14.72
C GLU A 249 -15.32 15.58 -13.93
N MET A 250 -14.12 15.11 -13.60
CA MET A 250 -13.93 13.90 -12.82
C MET A 250 -14.55 14.04 -11.43
N GLU A 251 -14.30 15.13 -10.72
CA GLU A 251 -14.86 15.40 -9.40
C GLU A 251 -16.38 15.38 -9.43
N LYS A 252 -16.98 16.13 -10.35
CA LYS A 252 -18.44 16.21 -10.52
C LYS A 252 -19.09 14.86 -10.80
N LYS A 253 -18.41 13.99 -11.56
CA LYS A 253 -18.98 12.73 -12.02
C LYS A 253 -18.77 11.59 -11.06
N TYR A 254 -17.66 11.56 -10.30
CA TYR A 254 -17.21 10.38 -9.59
C TYR A 254 -17.04 10.57 -8.09
N SER A 255 -17.23 11.77 -7.52
CA SER A 255 -17.10 12.00 -6.09
C SER A 255 -18.08 11.16 -5.27
N ASP A 256 -19.34 11.15 -5.64
CA ASP A 256 -20.35 10.35 -4.94
C ASP A 256 -20.10 8.85 -5.12
N LEU A 257 -19.77 8.41 -6.33
CA LEU A 257 -19.53 7.01 -6.64
C LEU A 257 -18.32 6.45 -5.86
N VAL A 258 -17.23 7.21 -5.72
CA VAL A 258 -16.06 6.73 -4.95
C VAL A 258 -16.36 6.63 -3.46
N MET A 259 -17.16 7.55 -2.93
CA MET A 259 -17.60 7.49 -1.52
C MET A 259 -18.55 6.33 -1.27
N GLU A 260 -19.50 6.08 -2.17
CA GLU A 260 -20.41 4.91 -2.11
C GLU A 260 -19.64 3.58 -2.19
N LEU A 261 -18.66 3.50 -3.08
CA LEU A 261 -17.78 2.33 -3.18
C LEU A 261 -16.97 2.14 -1.89
N ALA A 262 -16.38 3.19 -1.34
CA ALA A 262 -15.64 3.15 -0.09
C ALA A 262 -16.52 2.71 1.08
N HIS A 263 -17.76 3.21 1.16
CA HIS A 263 -18.71 2.80 2.17
C HIS A 263 -19.08 1.31 2.05
N SER A 264 -19.36 0.84 0.83
CA SER A 264 -19.71 -0.56 0.56
C SER A 264 -18.57 -1.52 0.93
N ILE A 265 -17.32 -1.16 0.62
CA ILE A 265 -16.15 -1.92 1.04
C ILE A 265 -16.00 -1.87 2.57
N SER A 266 -16.16 -0.71 3.20
CA SER A 266 -16.06 -0.56 4.65
C SER A 266 -17.09 -1.39 5.43
N GLN A 267 -18.27 -1.63 4.86
CA GLN A 267 -19.27 -2.54 5.45
C GLN A 267 -18.80 -4.00 5.51
N VAL A 268 -17.95 -4.42 4.57
CA VAL A 268 -17.38 -5.76 4.57
C VAL A 268 -16.28 -5.90 5.62
N LEU A 269 -15.52 -4.84 5.87
CA LEU A 269 -14.39 -4.81 6.79
C LEU A 269 -14.78 -4.76 8.30
N LYS A 270 -16.08 -4.80 8.61
CA LYS A 270 -16.62 -4.82 9.99
C LYS A 270 -16.44 -6.14 10.75
N ARG A 271 -16.05 -7.25 10.10
CA ARG A 271 -16.30 -8.60 10.61
C ARG A 271 -15.21 -9.22 11.49
N GLU A 272 -14.09 -8.56 11.76
CA GLU A 272 -12.97 -9.21 12.43
C GLU A 272 -12.97 -9.25 13.97
N ASP A 273 -13.83 -8.49 14.67
CA ASP A 273 -13.77 -8.40 16.16
C ASP A 273 -14.76 -9.28 16.92
N ASN A 274 -15.51 -10.19 16.26
CA ASN A 274 -16.47 -11.09 16.94
C ASN A 274 -16.12 -12.57 16.76
N LYS A 275 -14.93 -12.98 17.17
CA LYS A 275 -14.65 -14.37 17.55
C LYS A 275 -13.94 -14.37 18.90
N GLU A 276 -14.73 -14.32 19.97
CA GLU A 276 -14.35 -14.90 21.25
C GLU A 276 -14.28 -16.44 21.15
#